data_1e4d59fa62fdfb196c1b6c613a16c123
#
_entry.id   1e4d59fa62fdfb196c1b6c613a16c123
#
_cell.length_a   1.000
_cell.length_b   1.000
_cell.length_c   1.000
_cell.angle_alpha   90.00
_cell.angle_beta   90.00
_cell.angle_gamma   90.00
#
_symmetry.space_group_name_H-M   'P 1'
#
loop_
_entity.id
_entity.type
_entity.pdbx_description
1 polymer ?
#
loop_
_entity_poly.entity_id
_entity_poly.type
_entity_poly.pdbx_seq_one_letter_code
_entity_poly.pdbx_strand_id
1 'polypeptide(L)'
;MASCIHRAPIIERALWVTAILSVVLSAAMPATHATELQVPVAFALRGPVAEVAAAFEKESGHTVKMTVAAPGEIVAALQAGQHADVIVLTNDGLSRLDGKGLVRRDRVLLATTGFGLATRSGDLAPDISTPDALRAALLGASKVIYNDPKVAPSGQLLLRIAERLGVAEQVKAKSQVVVAGTHMVTLAKDSGPGTVVALTVLTEVAGQPGVKLVGPLPKELQVPLPYSAVLSAHPSDEVASQAFLQALASADAKQAYAAAGFGVDK
;
A
#
# COMPACT_ATOMS: atom_id res chain seq x y z
N MET A 1 63.36 93.00 10.38
CA MET A 1 63.46 92.23 11.61
C MET A 1 62.51 91.04 11.44
N ALA A 2 63.02 89.90 11.59
CA ALA A 2 62.55 88.62 11.08
C ALA A 2 61.22 88.16 11.58
N SER A 3 60.37 87.77 10.66
CA SER A 3 59.08 87.05 10.93
C SER A 3 59.22 85.62 10.51
N CYS A 4 59.08 84.69 11.47
CA CYS A 4 59.14 83.26 11.25
C CYS A 4 57.76 82.76 10.91
N ILE A 5 57.54 82.23 9.69
CA ILE A 5 56.32 81.62 9.27
C ILE A 5 56.43 80.11 9.51
N HIS A 6 55.64 79.58 10.39
CA HIS A 6 55.51 78.13 10.57
C HIS A 6 54.42 77.62 9.63
N ARG A 7 54.80 76.77 8.70
CA ARG A 7 53.88 76.00 7.88
C ARG A 7 53.48 74.70 8.64
N ALA A 8 52.21 74.50 8.84
CA ALA A 8 51.67 73.22 9.25
C ALA A 8 51.31 72.38 8.01
N PRO A 9 51.56 71.05 7.98
CA PRO A 9 51.20 70.23 6.86
C PRO A 9 49.72 69.77 6.99
N ILE A 10 49.02 69.92 5.89
CA ILE A 10 47.66 69.41 5.71
C ILE A 10 47.74 67.87 5.52
N ILE A 11 47.24 67.14 6.49
CA ILE A 11 47.08 65.68 6.36
C ILE A 11 45.70 65.40 5.70
N GLU A 12 45.76 65.12 4.40
CA GLU A 12 44.61 64.60 3.69
C GLU A 12 44.28 63.20 4.21
N ARG A 13 43.15 63.08 4.93
CA ARG A 13 42.55 61.77 5.26
C ARG A 13 41.74 61.31 4.08
N ALA A 14 42.35 60.51 3.23
CA ALA A 14 41.62 59.72 2.24
C ALA A 14 40.76 58.61 2.97
N LEU A 15 39.48 58.85 3.09
CA LEU A 15 38.49 57.84 3.53
C LEU A 15 38.29 56.85 2.38
N TRP A 16 38.92 55.68 2.47
CA TRP A 16 38.64 54.55 1.64
C TRP A 16 37.30 53.94 2.13
N VAL A 17 36.19 54.24 1.44
CA VAL A 17 34.93 53.58 1.58
C VAL A 17 35.01 52.28 0.79
N THR A 18 35.40 51.19 1.44
CA THR A 18 35.28 49.83 0.90
C THR A 18 33.81 49.45 0.93
N ALA A 19 33.11 49.65 -0.19
CA ALA A 19 31.79 49.09 -0.42
C ALA A 19 31.96 47.55 -0.59
N ILE A 20 31.71 46.81 0.49
CA ILE A 20 31.56 45.34 0.41
C ILE A 20 30.23 45.06 -0.28
N LEU A 21 30.30 44.80 -1.60
CA LEU A 21 29.17 44.29 -2.40
C LEU A 21 28.92 42.85 -2.00
N SER A 22 28.08 42.64 -0.99
CA SER A 22 27.58 41.32 -0.62
C SER A 22 26.66 40.83 -1.74
N VAL A 23 27.21 40.09 -2.68
CA VAL A 23 26.43 39.31 -3.65
C VAL A 23 25.76 38.19 -2.86
N VAL A 24 24.55 38.41 -2.42
CA VAL A 24 23.64 37.32 -1.94
C VAL A 24 23.32 36.48 -3.17
N LEU A 25 24.09 35.41 -3.36
CA LEU A 25 23.77 34.35 -4.31
C LEU A 25 22.53 33.64 -3.77
N SER A 26 21.36 34.22 -4.03
CA SER A 26 20.08 33.49 -3.86
C SER A 26 20.14 32.30 -4.81
N ALA A 27 20.54 31.15 -4.29
CA ALA A 27 20.31 29.88 -4.96
C ALA A 27 18.78 29.80 -5.18
N ALA A 28 18.35 30.15 -6.39
CA ALA A 28 17.01 29.87 -6.83
C ALA A 28 16.85 28.33 -6.76
N MET A 29 16.29 27.82 -5.66
CA MET A 29 15.78 26.45 -5.63
C MET A 29 14.81 26.35 -6.81
N PRO A 30 14.99 25.39 -7.72
CA PRO A 30 14.00 25.17 -8.74
C PRO A 30 12.65 25.00 -8.02
N ALA A 31 11.67 25.82 -8.38
CA ALA A 31 10.31 25.65 -7.91
C ALA A 31 9.88 24.27 -8.38
N THR A 32 9.91 23.28 -7.48
CA THR A 32 9.35 21.98 -7.76
C THR A 32 7.85 22.21 -7.92
N HIS A 33 7.37 22.14 -9.16
CA HIS A 33 5.94 22.18 -9.41
C HIS A 33 5.30 21.04 -8.63
N ALA A 34 4.29 21.37 -7.81
CA ALA A 34 3.50 20.36 -7.13
C ALA A 34 2.85 19.46 -8.18
N THR A 35 3.15 18.18 -8.14
CA THR A 35 2.59 17.17 -9.06
C THR A 35 1.59 16.31 -8.31
N GLU A 36 0.47 15.95 -8.95
CA GLU A 36 -0.47 14.95 -8.44
C GLU A 36 -0.09 13.56 -9.01
N LEU A 37 0.42 12.68 -8.16
CA LEU A 37 0.77 11.30 -8.54
C LEU A 37 -0.47 10.39 -8.48
N GLN A 38 -0.73 9.66 -9.55
CA GLN A 38 -1.81 8.66 -9.62
C GLN A 38 -1.28 7.31 -9.12
N VAL A 39 -1.81 6.81 -8.00
CA VAL A 39 -1.29 5.63 -7.32
C VAL A 39 -2.40 4.59 -7.07
N PRO A 40 -2.57 3.60 -7.95
CA PRO A 40 -3.42 2.45 -7.67
C PRO A 40 -2.79 1.56 -6.59
N VAL A 41 -3.60 1.23 -5.57
CA VAL A 41 -3.17 0.51 -4.36
C VAL A 41 -4.12 -0.66 -4.08
N ALA A 42 -3.57 -1.85 -3.88
CA ALA A 42 -4.34 -3.00 -3.43
C ALA A 42 -4.95 -2.79 -2.04
N PHE A 43 -6.21 -3.23 -1.84
CA PHE A 43 -7.00 -3.01 -0.62
C PHE A 43 -6.24 -3.24 0.68
N ALA A 44 -5.47 -4.32 0.77
CA ALA A 44 -4.80 -4.69 2.01
C ALA A 44 -3.79 -3.63 2.48
N LEU A 45 -3.16 -2.92 1.55
CA LEU A 45 -2.15 -1.88 1.86
C LEU A 45 -2.72 -0.47 1.96
N ARG A 46 -4.05 -0.27 1.81
CA ARG A 46 -4.66 1.08 1.79
C ARG A 46 -4.28 1.95 2.99
N GLY A 47 -4.32 1.38 4.20
CA GLY A 47 -4.02 2.09 5.43
C GLY A 47 -2.56 2.55 5.51
N PRO A 48 -1.61 1.61 5.54
CA PRO A 48 -0.20 1.99 5.67
C PRO A 48 0.33 2.80 4.48
N VAL A 49 -0.14 2.58 3.25
CA VAL A 49 0.25 3.43 2.12
C VAL A 49 -0.32 4.84 2.24
N ALA A 50 -1.53 5.01 2.80
CA ALA A 50 -2.09 6.34 3.07
C ALA A 50 -1.26 7.11 4.11
N GLU A 51 -0.74 6.45 5.15
CA GLU A 51 0.17 7.06 6.13
C GLU A 51 1.46 7.55 5.47
N VAL A 52 2.07 6.71 4.63
CA VAL A 52 3.28 7.08 3.86
C VAL A 52 2.99 8.22 2.89
N ALA A 53 1.85 8.19 2.20
CA ALA A 53 1.44 9.24 1.28
C ALA A 53 1.29 10.59 2.00
N ALA A 54 0.62 10.62 3.14
CA ALA A 54 0.44 11.84 3.93
C ALA A 54 1.79 12.44 4.42
N ALA A 55 2.73 11.60 4.82
CA ALA A 55 4.08 12.04 5.19
C ALA A 55 4.83 12.61 3.98
N PHE A 56 4.80 11.90 2.86
CA PHE A 56 5.42 12.32 1.60
C PHE A 56 4.86 13.65 1.08
N GLU A 57 3.53 13.83 1.08
CA GLU A 57 2.87 15.07 0.67
C GLU A 57 3.33 16.27 1.51
N LYS A 58 3.43 16.07 2.84
CA LYS A 58 3.88 17.10 3.77
C LYS A 58 5.33 17.52 3.54
N GLU A 59 6.19 16.58 3.18
CA GLU A 59 7.64 16.81 3.02
C GLU A 59 7.97 17.36 1.64
N SER A 60 7.31 16.86 0.60
CA SER A 60 7.65 17.16 -0.80
C SER A 60 6.81 18.26 -1.44
N GLY A 61 5.61 18.51 -0.91
CA GLY A 61 4.64 19.42 -1.52
C GLY A 61 3.90 18.81 -2.75
N HIS A 62 4.22 17.58 -3.14
CA HIS A 62 3.45 16.82 -4.13
C HIS A 62 2.15 16.30 -3.50
N THR A 63 1.21 15.82 -4.33
CA THR A 63 -0.01 15.15 -3.86
C THR A 63 -0.05 13.71 -4.37
N VAL A 64 -0.68 12.81 -3.60
CA VAL A 64 -0.80 11.38 -3.93
C VAL A 64 -2.27 11.01 -4.02
N LYS A 65 -2.76 10.83 -5.23
CA LYS A 65 -4.12 10.39 -5.47
C LYS A 65 -4.20 8.88 -5.53
N MET A 66 -4.59 8.30 -4.40
CA MET A 66 -4.75 6.85 -4.29
C MET A 66 -6.07 6.38 -4.91
N THR A 67 -5.99 5.34 -5.74
CA THR A 67 -7.16 4.56 -6.19
C THR A 67 -7.06 3.17 -5.58
N VAL A 68 -7.95 2.87 -4.63
CA VAL A 68 -7.93 1.59 -3.89
C VAL A 68 -8.90 0.61 -4.53
N ALA A 69 -8.38 -0.56 -4.95
CA ALA A 69 -9.17 -1.59 -5.62
C ALA A 69 -8.59 -3.00 -5.40
N ALA A 70 -9.32 -4.03 -5.87
CA ALA A 70 -8.78 -5.39 -5.88
C ALA A 70 -7.62 -5.52 -6.88
N PRO A 71 -6.64 -6.42 -6.63
CA PRO A 71 -5.52 -6.60 -7.52
C PRO A 71 -5.89 -6.84 -8.98
N GLY A 72 -6.91 -7.68 -9.23
CA GLY A 72 -7.36 -7.95 -10.59
C GLY A 72 -8.06 -6.77 -11.27
N GLU A 73 -8.76 -5.93 -10.52
CA GLU A 73 -9.38 -4.69 -11.02
C GLU A 73 -8.32 -3.67 -11.43
N ILE A 74 -7.28 -3.49 -10.58
CA ILE A 74 -6.14 -2.62 -10.91
C ILE A 74 -5.45 -3.09 -12.20
N VAL A 75 -5.17 -4.39 -12.31
CA VAL A 75 -4.57 -4.97 -13.52
C VAL A 75 -5.44 -4.70 -14.75
N ALA A 76 -6.75 -4.91 -14.67
CA ALA A 76 -7.67 -4.68 -15.77
C ALA A 76 -7.73 -3.20 -16.16
N ALA A 77 -7.78 -2.29 -15.20
CA ALA A 77 -7.80 -0.85 -15.42
C ALA A 77 -6.52 -0.35 -16.13
N LEU A 78 -5.34 -0.80 -15.67
CA LEU A 78 -4.07 -0.46 -16.30
C LEU A 78 -3.96 -1.02 -17.72
N GLN A 79 -4.45 -2.24 -17.95
CA GLN A 79 -4.51 -2.84 -19.29
C GLN A 79 -5.52 -2.13 -20.22
N ALA A 80 -6.54 -1.49 -19.66
CA ALA A 80 -7.49 -0.65 -20.37
C ALA A 80 -6.98 0.78 -20.62
N GLY A 81 -5.73 1.09 -20.23
CA GLY A 81 -5.10 2.39 -20.47
C GLY A 81 -5.28 3.42 -19.34
N GLN A 82 -5.75 3.00 -18.15
CA GLN A 82 -5.75 3.90 -17.00
C GLN A 82 -4.32 4.31 -16.66
N HIS A 83 -4.10 5.62 -16.52
CA HIS A 83 -2.81 6.17 -16.14
C HIS A 83 -2.47 5.85 -14.68
N ALA A 84 -1.19 5.61 -14.42
CA ALA A 84 -0.61 5.49 -13.09
C ALA A 84 0.84 5.97 -13.12
N ASP A 85 1.33 6.45 -11.99
CA ASP A 85 2.72 6.87 -11.76
C ASP A 85 3.47 5.81 -10.96
N VAL A 86 2.92 5.39 -9.83
CA VAL A 86 3.43 4.32 -8.96
C VAL A 86 2.30 3.31 -8.72
N ILE A 87 2.57 2.04 -8.89
CA ILE A 87 1.60 0.96 -8.72
C ILE A 87 1.97 0.13 -7.49
N VAL A 88 1.04 -0.05 -6.54
CA VAL A 88 1.23 -0.86 -5.32
C VAL A 88 0.29 -2.07 -5.39
N LEU A 89 0.86 -3.26 -5.64
CA LEU A 89 0.08 -4.43 -5.98
C LEU A 89 0.72 -5.74 -5.46
N THR A 90 -0.04 -6.83 -5.49
CA THR A 90 0.54 -8.17 -5.27
C THR A 90 1.55 -8.51 -6.37
N ASN A 91 2.57 -9.29 -6.04
CA ASN A 91 3.56 -9.72 -7.03
C ASN A 91 2.94 -10.48 -8.21
N ASP A 92 1.91 -11.29 -7.96
CA ASP A 92 1.16 -11.96 -9.02
C ASP A 92 0.45 -10.94 -9.94
N GLY A 93 -0.20 -9.94 -9.35
CA GLY A 93 -0.83 -8.86 -10.11
C GLY A 93 0.17 -8.10 -10.99
N LEU A 94 1.35 -7.75 -10.44
CA LEU A 94 2.42 -7.11 -11.21
C LEU A 94 2.94 -8.02 -12.34
N SER A 95 3.07 -9.33 -12.09
CA SER A 95 3.53 -10.27 -13.11
C SER A 95 2.58 -10.36 -14.31
N ARG A 96 1.30 -10.09 -14.12
CA ARG A 96 0.31 -10.01 -15.22
C ARG A 96 0.47 -8.75 -16.08
N LEU A 97 1.24 -7.77 -15.65
CA LEU A 97 1.58 -6.55 -16.38
C LEU A 97 2.94 -6.65 -17.08
N ASP A 98 3.76 -7.67 -16.77
CA ASP A 98 5.07 -7.87 -17.36
C ASP A 98 4.99 -8.02 -18.88
N GLY A 99 5.96 -7.43 -19.57
CA GLY A 99 6.07 -7.50 -21.03
C GLY A 99 5.00 -6.71 -21.79
N LYS A 100 4.10 -6.00 -21.09
CA LYS A 100 3.03 -5.20 -21.73
C LYS A 100 3.39 -3.73 -21.92
N GLY A 101 4.58 -3.31 -21.49
CA GLY A 101 5.01 -1.91 -21.59
C GLY A 101 4.28 -0.98 -20.62
N LEU A 102 3.64 -1.51 -19.57
CA LEU A 102 2.84 -0.73 -18.61
C LEU A 102 3.61 -0.40 -17.34
N VAL A 103 4.56 -1.25 -16.95
CA VAL A 103 5.35 -1.12 -15.73
C VAL A 103 6.83 -1.34 -16.01
N ARG A 104 7.69 -0.74 -15.18
CA ARG A 104 9.13 -1.02 -15.18
C ARG A 104 9.43 -2.40 -14.58
N ARG A 105 10.64 -2.88 -14.77
CA ARG A 105 11.05 -4.21 -14.27
C ARG A 105 11.41 -4.21 -12.80
N ASP A 106 11.96 -3.10 -12.32
CA ASP A 106 12.50 -2.99 -10.96
C ASP A 106 11.35 -2.82 -9.96
N ARG A 107 11.08 -3.89 -9.23
CA ARG A 107 10.04 -3.93 -8.19
C ARG A 107 10.69 -3.78 -6.82
N VAL A 108 10.04 -3.03 -5.96
CA VAL A 108 10.43 -2.89 -4.56
C VAL A 108 9.45 -3.69 -3.71
N LEU A 109 9.94 -4.76 -3.05
CA LEU A 109 9.13 -5.51 -2.08
C LEU A 109 8.85 -4.60 -0.88
N LEU A 110 7.57 -4.41 -0.56
CA LEU A 110 7.13 -3.58 0.55
C LEU A 110 6.86 -4.43 1.79
N ALA A 111 6.05 -5.48 1.62
CA ALA A 111 5.57 -6.28 2.74
C ALA A 111 4.99 -7.62 2.25
N THR A 112 4.86 -8.57 3.17
CA THR A 112 4.26 -9.87 2.92
C THR A 112 3.19 -10.16 3.97
N THR A 113 2.10 -10.77 3.58
CA THR A 113 1.09 -11.30 4.51
C THR A 113 0.67 -12.70 4.10
N GLY A 114 -0.37 -13.22 4.72
CA GLY A 114 -0.96 -14.51 4.40
C GLY A 114 -2.48 -14.43 4.43
N PHE A 115 -3.11 -15.58 4.47
CA PHE A 115 -4.55 -15.73 4.49
C PHE A 115 -5.03 -16.36 5.79
N GLY A 116 -6.26 -16.07 6.15
CA GLY A 116 -6.91 -16.62 7.34
C GLY A 116 -8.41 -16.76 7.15
N LEU A 117 -9.03 -17.28 8.19
CA LEU A 117 -10.49 -17.36 8.28
C LEU A 117 -10.96 -16.32 9.29
N ALA A 118 -12.02 -15.60 8.93
CA ALA A 118 -12.72 -14.67 9.81
C ALA A 118 -14.16 -15.16 10.05
N THR A 119 -14.75 -14.76 11.17
CA THR A 119 -16.14 -14.99 11.51
C THR A 119 -16.75 -13.74 12.15
N ARG A 120 -18.07 -13.69 12.35
CA ARG A 120 -18.73 -12.61 13.09
C ARG A 120 -18.21 -12.59 14.54
N SER A 121 -18.12 -11.42 15.14
CA SER A 121 -17.60 -11.28 16.52
C SER A 121 -18.37 -12.10 17.55
N GLY A 122 -19.68 -12.31 17.34
CA GLY A 122 -20.57 -13.09 18.22
C GLY A 122 -20.53 -14.60 18.00
N ASP A 123 -20.00 -15.08 16.89
CA ASP A 123 -19.98 -16.52 16.58
C ASP A 123 -18.89 -17.24 17.37
N LEU A 124 -19.09 -18.54 17.63
CA LEU A 124 -18.02 -19.39 18.11
C LEU A 124 -16.98 -19.58 16.99
N ALA A 125 -15.72 -19.30 17.28
CA ALA A 125 -14.65 -19.51 16.32
C ALA A 125 -14.44 -21.02 16.09
N PRO A 126 -14.54 -21.52 14.85
CA PRO A 126 -14.23 -22.91 14.57
C PRO A 126 -12.72 -23.19 14.68
N ASP A 127 -12.36 -24.45 14.95
CA ASP A 127 -10.97 -24.88 14.83
C ASP A 127 -10.58 -24.95 13.35
N ILE A 128 -9.43 -24.37 13.01
CA ILE A 128 -8.82 -24.39 11.67
C ILE A 128 -7.34 -24.73 11.73
N SER A 129 -6.86 -25.31 12.83
CA SER A 129 -5.43 -25.57 13.08
C SER A 129 -4.79 -26.58 12.11
N THR A 130 -5.60 -27.43 11.50
CA THR A 130 -5.15 -28.44 10.53
C THR A 130 -6.01 -28.39 9.26
N PRO A 131 -5.57 -28.98 8.13
CA PRO A 131 -6.40 -29.10 6.94
C PRO A 131 -7.75 -29.80 7.19
N ASP A 132 -7.78 -30.84 8.02
CA ASP A 132 -9.03 -31.55 8.37
C ASP A 132 -9.94 -30.69 9.25
N ALA A 133 -9.41 -29.94 10.21
CA ALA A 133 -10.14 -28.99 11.01
C ALA A 133 -10.74 -27.87 10.15
N LEU A 134 -9.97 -27.30 9.22
CA LEU A 134 -10.48 -26.31 8.27
C LEU A 134 -11.57 -26.93 7.36
N ARG A 135 -11.39 -28.16 6.91
CA ARG A 135 -12.42 -28.90 6.16
C ARG A 135 -13.71 -28.99 6.96
N ALA A 136 -13.62 -29.42 8.22
CA ALA A 136 -14.77 -29.51 9.11
C ALA A 136 -15.44 -28.14 9.34
N ALA A 137 -14.64 -27.07 9.55
CA ALA A 137 -15.13 -25.70 9.70
C ALA A 137 -15.88 -25.22 8.44
N LEU A 138 -15.34 -25.46 7.25
CA LEU A 138 -16.00 -25.13 6.00
C LEU A 138 -17.30 -25.93 5.80
N LEU A 139 -17.33 -27.18 6.16
CA LEU A 139 -18.56 -28.00 6.08
C LEU A 139 -19.60 -27.59 7.12
N GLY A 140 -19.21 -27.29 8.35
CA GLY A 140 -20.07 -26.87 9.45
C GLY A 140 -20.60 -25.44 9.36
N ALA A 141 -19.95 -24.57 8.58
CA ALA A 141 -20.44 -23.22 8.37
C ALA A 141 -21.80 -23.19 7.68
N SER A 142 -22.70 -22.33 8.14
CA SER A 142 -24.01 -22.10 7.49
C SER A 142 -23.83 -21.28 6.18
N LYS A 143 -22.81 -20.46 6.10
CA LYS A 143 -22.49 -19.64 4.94
C LYS A 143 -20.99 -19.42 4.84
N VAL A 144 -20.46 -19.37 3.62
CA VAL A 144 -19.07 -19.03 3.30
C VAL A 144 -19.05 -17.77 2.42
N ILE A 145 -18.49 -16.69 2.94
CA ILE A 145 -18.39 -15.41 2.22
C ILE A 145 -16.98 -15.26 1.67
N TYR A 146 -16.86 -14.83 0.44
CA TYR A 146 -15.55 -14.53 -0.16
C TYR A 146 -15.66 -13.54 -1.33
N ASN A 147 -14.56 -12.86 -1.59
CA ASN A 147 -14.43 -11.92 -2.70
C ASN A 147 -14.47 -12.65 -4.06
N ASP A 148 -14.94 -11.95 -5.11
CA ASP A 148 -14.94 -12.50 -6.47
C ASP A 148 -13.54 -13.04 -6.86
N PRO A 149 -13.42 -14.35 -7.15
CA PRO A 149 -12.15 -14.99 -7.48
C PRO A 149 -11.55 -14.50 -8.81
N LYS A 150 -12.31 -13.81 -9.66
CA LYS A 150 -11.78 -13.23 -10.90
C LYS A 150 -10.80 -12.10 -10.64
N VAL A 151 -10.95 -11.40 -9.52
CA VAL A 151 -10.19 -10.18 -9.20
C VAL A 151 -9.45 -10.23 -7.86
N ALA A 152 -9.83 -11.12 -6.93
CA ALA A 152 -9.28 -11.16 -5.58
C ALA A 152 -8.52 -12.47 -5.26
N PRO A 153 -7.28 -12.38 -4.73
CA PRO A 153 -6.47 -13.55 -4.38
C PRO A 153 -7.13 -14.46 -3.33
N SER A 154 -7.86 -13.89 -2.34
CA SER A 154 -8.55 -14.66 -1.30
C SER A 154 -9.65 -15.55 -1.88
N GLY A 155 -10.44 -15.05 -2.82
CA GLY A 155 -11.45 -15.84 -3.51
C GLY A 155 -10.84 -16.99 -4.32
N GLN A 156 -9.76 -16.70 -5.05
CA GLN A 156 -9.04 -17.74 -5.81
C GLN A 156 -8.48 -18.82 -4.90
N LEU A 157 -7.91 -18.43 -3.76
CA LEU A 157 -7.33 -19.37 -2.81
C LEU A 157 -8.42 -20.25 -2.17
N LEU A 158 -9.57 -19.67 -1.79
CA LEU A 158 -10.67 -20.45 -1.22
C LEU A 158 -11.11 -21.58 -2.17
N LEU A 159 -11.29 -21.27 -3.46
CA LEU A 159 -11.71 -22.29 -4.43
C LEU A 159 -10.68 -23.41 -4.53
N ARG A 160 -9.38 -23.09 -4.63
CA ARG A 160 -8.32 -24.11 -4.66
C ARG A 160 -8.26 -24.95 -3.38
N ILE A 161 -8.47 -24.32 -2.21
CA ILE A 161 -8.52 -25.04 -0.93
C ILE A 161 -9.73 -25.97 -0.88
N ALA A 162 -10.90 -25.50 -1.28
CA ALA A 162 -12.13 -26.31 -1.30
C ALA A 162 -12.00 -27.54 -2.22
N GLU A 163 -11.38 -27.38 -3.38
CA GLU A 163 -11.05 -28.49 -4.28
C GLU A 163 -10.05 -29.46 -3.62
N ARG A 164 -8.94 -28.96 -3.08
CA ARG A 164 -7.93 -29.78 -2.42
C ARG A 164 -8.46 -30.58 -1.23
N LEU A 165 -9.40 -30.00 -0.48
CA LEU A 165 -10.05 -30.64 0.68
C LEU A 165 -11.26 -31.51 0.28
N GLY A 166 -11.64 -31.58 -0.99
CA GLY A 166 -12.77 -32.38 -1.48
C GLY A 166 -14.12 -31.84 -1.01
N VAL A 167 -14.29 -30.54 -0.82
CA VAL A 167 -15.50 -29.88 -0.32
C VAL A 167 -16.05 -28.80 -1.26
N ALA A 168 -15.56 -28.74 -2.50
CA ALA A 168 -15.87 -27.65 -3.43
C ALA A 168 -17.38 -27.47 -3.66
N GLU A 169 -18.12 -28.54 -3.91
CA GLU A 169 -19.57 -28.47 -4.17
C GLU A 169 -20.35 -28.05 -2.92
N GLN A 170 -19.97 -28.57 -1.73
CA GLN A 170 -20.61 -28.18 -0.46
C GLN A 170 -20.35 -26.72 -0.11
N VAL A 171 -19.13 -26.24 -0.33
CA VAL A 171 -18.77 -24.81 -0.14
C VAL A 171 -19.57 -23.96 -1.12
N LYS A 172 -19.59 -24.32 -2.40
CA LYS A 172 -20.30 -23.59 -3.46
C LYS A 172 -21.80 -23.47 -3.15
N ALA A 173 -22.43 -24.52 -2.68
CA ALA A 173 -23.87 -24.54 -2.38
C ALA A 173 -24.32 -23.53 -1.32
N LYS A 174 -23.39 -23.08 -0.46
CA LYS A 174 -23.66 -22.11 0.61
C LYS A 174 -22.77 -20.86 0.54
N SER A 175 -22.17 -20.64 -0.62
CA SER A 175 -21.29 -19.49 -0.83
C SER A 175 -22.04 -18.22 -1.15
N GLN A 176 -21.53 -17.12 -0.62
CA GLN A 176 -21.88 -15.78 -1.04
C GLN A 176 -20.64 -15.10 -1.61
N VAL A 177 -20.60 -14.97 -2.94
CA VAL A 177 -19.57 -14.19 -3.63
C VAL A 177 -19.93 -12.72 -3.57
N VAL A 178 -18.98 -11.88 -3.16
CA VAL A 178 -19.21 -10.45 -3.00
C VAL A 178 -18.20 -9.64 -3.81
N VAL A 179 -18.53 -8.38 -4.05
CA VAL A 179 -17.62 -7.42 -4.66
C VAL A 179 -16.35 -7.35 -3.82
N ALA A 180 -15.20 -7.32 -4.49
CA ALA A 180 -13.91 -7.30 -3.82
C ALA A 180 -13.79 -6.12 -2.83
N GLY A 181 -13.23 -6.40 -1.65
CA GLY A 181 -13.11 -5.44 -0.54
C GLY A 181 -14.37 -5.28 0.32
N THR A 182 -15.51 -5.92 -0.01
CA THR A 182 -16.74 -5.80 0.79
C THR A 182 -17.04 -7.01 1.69
N HIS A 183 -16.25 -8.08 1.59
CA HIS A 183 -16.52 -9.34 2.29
C HIS A 183 -16.54 -9.20 3.83
N MET A 184 -15.67 -8.39 4.43
CA MET A 184 -15.68 -8.16 5.88
C MET A 184 -16.92 -7.39 6.34
N VAL A 185 -17.31 -6.35 5.59
CA VAL A 185 -18.56 -5.62 5.88
C VAL A 185 -19.78 -6.50 5.70
N THR A 186 -19.79 -7.36 4.67
CA THR A 186 -20.85 -8.33 4.43
C THR A 186 -20.93 -9.33 5.56
N LEU A 187 -19.78 -9.88 6.03
CA LEU A 187 -19.70 -10.78 7.16
C LEU A 187 -20.23 -10.12 8.46
N ALA A 188 -19.79 -8.88 8.72
CA ALA A 188 -20.22 -8.14 9.92
C ALA A 188 -21.74 -7.90 9.98
N LYS A 189 -22.37 -7.68 8.83
CA LYS A 189 -23.82 -7.41 8.69
C LYS A 189 -24.68 -8.67 8.57
N ASP A 190 -24.06 -9.83 8.40
CA ASP A 190 -24.82 -11.08 8.28
C ASP A 190 -25.46 -11.44 9.62
N SER A 191 -26.81 -11.56 9.61
CA SER A 191 -27.63 -11.92 10.78
C SER A 191 -28.24 -13.30 10.67
N GLY A 192 -27.84 -14.09 9.66
CA GLY A 192 -28.32 -15.44 9.46
C GLY A 192 -27.96 -16.40 10.61
N PRO A 193 -28.67 -17.49 10.76
CA PRO A 193 -28.39 -18.47 11.79
C PRO A 193 -27.09 -19.24 11.51
N GLY A 194 -26.52 -19.80 12.58
CA GLY A 194 -25.32 -20.63 12.52
C GLY A 194 -24.04 -19.80 12.31
N THR A 195 -22.93 -20.49 12.20
CA THR A 195 -21.59 -19.87 12.03
C THR A 195 -21.40 -19.46 10.56
N VAL A 196 -21.08 -18.18 10.36
CA VAL A 196 -20.72 -17.65 9.05
C VAL A 196 -19.21 -17.37 9.02
N VAL A 197 -18.56 -17.84 7.97
CA VAL A 197 -17.10 -17.69 7.83
C VAL A 197 -16.74 -16.96 6.54
N ALA A 198 -15.60 -16.28 6.56
CA ALA A 198 -15.02 -15.68 5.35
C ALA A 198 -13.52 -15.98 5.27
N LEU A 199 -13.04 -16.42 4.11
CA LEU A 199 -11.61 -16.47 3.83
C LEU A 199 -11.13 -15.10 3.37
N THR A 200 -10.07 -14.61 4.02
CA THR A 200 -9.59 -13.24 3.85
C THR A 200 -8.07 -13.16 3.91
N VAL A 201 -7.53 -12.02 3.52
CA VAL A 201 -6.14 -11.64 3.83
C VAL A 201 -6.07 -11.25 5.30
N LEU A 202 -5.07 -11.74 6.02
CA LEU A 202 -4.96 -11.56 7.49
C LEU A 202 -5.07 -10.09 7.94
N THR A 203 -4.44 -9.20 7.21
CA THR A 203 -4.42 -7.76 7.52
C THR A 203 -5.73 -7.02 7.24
N GLU A 204 -6.68 -7.64 6.54
CA GLU A 204 -7.97 -7.02 6.23
C GLU A 204 -9.00 -7.14 7.37
N VAL A 205 -8.72 -7.95 8.40
CA VAL A 205 -9.60 -8.12 9.57
C VAL A 205 -9.33 -7.08 10.65
N ALA A 206 -8.09 -6.61 10.74
CA ALA A 206 -7.69 -5.65 11.77
C ALA A 206 -8.53 -4.36 11.70
N GLY A 207 -9.08 -3.97 12.84
CA GLY A 207 -9.90 -2.75 12.95
C GLY A 207 -11.28 -2.83 12.31
N GLN A 208 -11.72 -3.98 11.81
CA GLN A 208 -13.07 -4.14 11.24
C GLN A 208 -14.09 -4.46 12.34
N PRO A 209 -15.06 -3.58 12.62
CA PRO A 209 -16.08 -3.83 13.62
C PRO A 209 -17.00 -4.98 13.20
N GLY A 210 -17.46 -5.77 14.18
CA GLY A 210 -18.42 -6.84 13.96
C GLY A 210 -17.84 -8.15 13.42
N VAL A 211 -16.53 -8.21 13.15
CA VAL A 211 -15.81 -9.43 12.75
C VAL A 211 -14.63 -9.73 13.65
N LYS A 212 -14.22 -10.97 13.69
CA LYS A 212 -13.00 -11.40 14.37
C LYS A 212 -12.22 -12.39 13.51
N LEU A 213 -10.92 -12.35 13.61
CA LEU A 213 -10.03 -13.34 13.00
C LEU A 213 -10.16 -14.64 13.80
N VAL A 214 -10.46 -15.74 13.13
CA VAL A 214 -10.40 -17.09 13.70
C VAL A 214 -8.94 -17.52 13.84
N GLY A 215 -8.15 -17.29 12.80
CA GLY A 215 -6.71 -17.56 12.77
C GLY A 215 -6.17 -17.58 11.34
N PRO A 216 -4.84 -17.73 11.21
CA PRO A 216 -4.23 -18.01 9.91
C PRO A 216 -4.63 -19.39 9.40
N LEU A 217 -4.59 -19.58 8.09
CA LEU A 217 -4.78 -20.91 7.49
C LEU A 217 -3.71 -21.89 7.99
N PRO A 218 -4.01 -23.20 8.02
CA PRO A 218 -3.03 -24.24 8.30
C PRO A 218 -1.79 -24.05 7.42
N LYS A 219 -0.61 -24.35 7.98
CA LYS A 219 0.69 -24.13 7.31
C LYS A 219 0.75 -24.79 5.93
N GLU A 220 0.13 -25.97 5.78
CA GLU A 220 0.11 -26.77 4.55
C GLU A 220 -0.77 -26.15 3.45
N LEU A 221 -1.66 -25.20 3.82
CA LEU A 221 -2.58 -24.52 2.95
C LEU A 221 -2.27 -23.02 2.84
N GLN A 222 -1.34 -22.53 3.66
CA GLN A 222 -0.93 -21.14 3.66
C GLN A 222 -0.11 -20.81 2.41
N VAL A 223 -0.38 -19.66 1.81
CA VAL A 223 0.36 -19.13 0.67
C VAL A 223 0.82 -17.72 1.02
N PRO A 224 2.12 -17.42 0.91
CA PRO A 224 2.61 -16.06 1.07
C PRO A 224 1.97 -15.13 0.04
N LEU A 225 1.61 -13.93 0.47
CA LEU A 225 1.07 -12.88 -0.38
C LEU A 225 1.98 -11.66 -0.32
N PRO A 226 3.04 -11.61 -1.15
CA PRO A 226 3.95 -10.48 -1.21
C PRO A 226 3.32 -9.33 -2.00
N TYR A 227 3.55 -8.10 -1.52
CA TYR A 227 3.17 -6.84 -2.14
C TYR A 227 4.41 -6.06 -2.49
N SER A 228 4.44 -5.53 -3.69
CA SER A 228 5.52 -4.67 -4.18
C SER A 228 4.97 -3.38 -4.76
N ALA A 229 5.83 -2.38 -4.81
CA ALA A 229 5.62 -1.19 -5.61
C ALA A 229 6.51 -1.20 -6.85
N VAL A 230 6.03 -0.58 -7.92
CA VAL A 230 6.76 -0.42 -9.18
C VAL A 230 6.38 0.91 -9.82
N LEU A 231 7.32 1.51 -10.56
CA LEU A 231 7.00 2.66 -11.41
C LEU A 231 6.20 2.23 -12.63
N SER A 232 5.26 3.07 -13.04
CA SER A 232 4.72 3.01 -14.38
C SER A 232 5.84 3.09 -15.43
N ALA A 233 5.60 2.54 -16.61
CA ALA A 233 6.54 2.71 -17.74
C ALA A 233 6.62 4.18 -18.18
N HIS A 234 5.54 4.95 -17.99
CA HIS A 234 5.39 6.33 -18.41
C HIS A 234 4.77 7.17 -17.30
N PRO A 235 5.50 7.46 -16.19
CA PRO A 235 5.00 8.32 -15.13
C PRO A 235 4.89 9.76 -15.62
N SER A 236 3.94 10.52 -15.07
CA SER A 236 3.75 11.95 -15.42
C SER A 236 4.90 12.83 -14.94
N ASP A 237 5.50 12.46 -13.79
CA ASP A 237 6.68 13.08 -13.21
C ASP A 237 7.62 11.98 -12.70
N GLU A 238 8.72 11.80 -13.40
CA GLU A 238 9.73 10.78 -13.10
C GLU A 238 10.35 10.96 -11.73
N VAL A 239 10.70 12.21 -11.40
CA VAL A 239 11.44 12.53 -10.16
C VAL A 239 10.51 12.36 -8.95
N ALA A 240 9.31 12.90 -9.01
CA ALA A 240 8.33 12.77 -7.95
C ALA A 240 7.89 11.31 -7.74
N SER A 241 7.68 10.55 -8.84
CA SER A 241 7.31 9.14 -8.78
C SER A 241 8.41 8.28 -8.16
N GLN A 242 9.67 8.53 -8.52
CA GLN A 242 10.82 7.84 -7.93
C GLN A 242 10.97 8.18 -6.43
N ALA A 243 10.77 9.44 -6.05
CA ALA A 243 10.82 9.87 -4.66
C ALA A 243 9.70 9.17 -3.82
N PHE A 244 8.48 9.09 -4.36
CA PHE A 244 7.40 8.38 -3.69
C PHE A 244 7.67 6.87 -3.59
N LEU A 245 8.22 6.24 -4.63
CA LEU A 245 8.62 4.83 -4.57
C LEU A 245 9.67 4.60 -3.46
N GLN A 246 10.62 5.51 -3.28
CA GLN A 246 11.60 5.45 -2.18
C GLN A 246 10.92 5.65 -0.81
N ALA A 247 9.97 6.57 -0.70
CA ALA A 247 9.20 6.77 0.53
C ALA A 247 8.46 5.49 0.93
N LEU A 248 7.84 4.78 -0.02
CA LEU A 248 7.19 3.48 0.22
C LEU A 248 8.15 2.38 0.70
N ALA A 249 9.44 2.49 0.41
CA ALA A 249 10.48 1.53 0.82
C ALA A 249 11.24 1.96 2.09
N SER A 250 10.93 3.12 2.66
CA SER A 250 11.63 3.70 3.80
C SER A 250 11.48 2.85 5.08
N ALA A 251 12.33 3.13 6.06
CA ALA A 251 12.26 2.50 7.38
C ALA A 251 10.92 2.82 8.08
N ASP A 252 10.42 4.04 7.95
CA ASP A 252 9.16 4.48 8.54
C ASP A 252 7.97 3.78 7.85
N ALA A 253 8.01 3.63 6.53
CA ALA A 253 7.02 2.82 5.80
C ALA A 253 7.00 1.37 6.27
N LYS A 254 8.17 0.75 6.50
CA LYS A 254 8.25 -0.61 7.05
C LYS A 254 7.62 -0.71 8.45
N GLN A 255 7.77 0.32 9.28
CA GLN A 255 7.10 0.37 10.59
C GLN A 255 5.56 0.44 10.42
N ALA A 256 5.06 1.25 9.50
CA ALA A 256 3.62 1.34 9.20
C ALA A 256 3.08 -0.01 8.69
N TYR A 257 3.80 -0.70 7.81
CA TYR A 257 3.41 -2.05 7.36
C TYR A 257 3.40 -3.05 8.51
N ALA A 258 4.43 -3.07 9.36
CA ALA A 258 4.50 -3.96 10.51
C ALA A 258 3.38 -3.69 11.52
N ALA A 259 3.07 -2.43 11.80
CA ALA A 259 1.96 -2.02 12.67
C ALA A 259 0.59 -2.47 12.11
N ALA A 260 0.44 -2.53 10.78
CA ALA A 260 -0.74 -3.06 10.12
C ALA A 260 -0.76 -4.61 10.04
N GLY A 261 0.21 -5.30 10.65
CA GLY A 261 0.25 -6.77 10.72
C GLY A 261 0.90 -7.47 9.53
N PHE A 262 1.63 -6.75 8.70
CA PHE A 262 2.42 -7.35 7.62
C PHE A 262 3.79 -7.80 8.11
N GLY A 263 4.31 -8.87 7.52
CA GLY A 263 5.72 -9.21 7.58
C GLY A 263 6.52 -8.26 6.68
N VAL A 264 7.61 -7.72 7.23
CA VAL A 264 8.56 -6.86 6.50
C VAL A 264 9.95 -7.46 6.60
N ASP A 265 10.72 -7.40 5.52
CA ASP A 265 12.11 -7.81 5.54
C ASP A 265 12.91 -6.80 6.40
N LYS A 266 13.80 -7.34 7.25
CA LYS A 266 14.65 -6.56 8.15
C LYS A 266 15.78 -5.88 7.40
#